data_b7fb50ccdafe212f04a625538cb1c8ba
#
_entry.id   b7fb50ccdafe212f04a625538cb1c8ba
#
_cell.length_a   1.000
_cell.length_b   1.000
_cell.length_c   1.000
_cell.angle_alpha   90.00
_cell.angle_beta   90.00
_cell.angle_gamma   90.00
#
_symmetry.space_group_name_H-M   'P 1'
#
loop_
_entity.id
_entity.type
_entity.pdbx_description
1 polymer ?
#
loop_
_entity_poly.entity_id
_entity_poly.type
_entity_poly.pdbx_seq_one_letter_code
_entity_poly.pdbx_strand_id
1 'polypeptide(L)'
;VRSFLDLVEKHGFEVSDQLASPLPFEAVEGTTELEKTVLSALPLAGTELALQRLLEQPTSWKSLHNITPDLRAMADDWELWWLLHPPHVAIAGIANVGKSTLANQLFGQQRSITADLPGTTRDWVGDIADIDGLAVHLIDTPGIRDTDDAIEAEAIAQAAVQLEQADLILVVLDATVPIGEQEHLLRRYPNALRIVNKSDRSPMDVPQGIRTIATTGMGIDSVRKAICRHFHIGRRPGEAKWWTMEQRKILLGGLLPVFLGG
;
A
#
# COMPACT_ATOMS: atom_id res chain seq x y z
N VAL A 1 -21.06 -0.06 -3.86
CA VAL A 1 -21.80 -1.13 -3.15
C VAL A 1 -22.27 -2.21 -4.13
N ARG A 2 -22.99 -1.90 -5.22
CA ARG A 2 -23.44 -2.93 -6.19
C ARG A 2 -22.26 -3.70 -6.80
N SER A 3 -21.23 -3.03 -7.26
CA SER A 3 -20.02 -3.65 -7.82
C SER A 3 -19.32 -4.61 -6.84
N PHE A 4 -19.35 -4.30 -5.55
CA PHE A 4 -18.82 -5.16 -4.49
C PHE A 4 -19.64 -6.46 -4.35
N LEU A 5 -20.94 -6.34 -4.26
CA LEU A 5 -21.85 -7.50 -4.12
C LEU A 5 -21.76 -8.41 -5.34
N ASP A 6 -21.77 -7.83 -6.54
CA ASP A 6 -21.62 -8.56 -7.81
C ASP A 6 -20.31 -9.36 -7.86
N LEU A 7 -19.21 -8.80 -7.31
CA LEU A 7 -17.93 -9.47 -7.26
C LEU A 7 -17.91 -10.65 -6.28
N VAL A 8 -18.52 -10.48 -5.11
CA VAL A 8 -18.63 -11.52 -4.09
C VAL A 8 -19.48 -12.70 -4.61
N GLU A 9 -20.62 -12.43 -5.25
CA GLU A 9 -21.47 -13.45 -5.86
C GLU A 9 -20.76 -14.20 -7.00
N LYS A 10 -20.01 -13.50 -7.85
CA LYS A 10 -19.23 -14.09 -8.95
C LYS A 10 -18.23 -15.13 -8.45
N HIS A 11 -17.73 -14.99 -7.23
CA HIS A 11 -16.80 -15.93 -6.60
C HIS A 11 -17.49 -17.02 -5.76
N GLY A 12 -18.84 -17.13 -5.87
CA GLY A 12 -19.61 -18.23 -5.28
C GLY A 12 -20.04 -18.00 -3.83
N PHE A 13 -19.95 -16.77 -3.34
CA PHE A 13 -20.47 -16.41 -2.01
C PHE A 13 -21.94 -15.95 -2.14
N GLU A 14 -22.80 -16.44 -1.25
CA GLU A 14 -24.18 -15.98 -1.18
C GLU A 14 -24.28 -14.62 -0.50
N VAL A 15 -24.96 -13.66 -1.16
CA VAL A 15 -25.24 -12.35 -0.59
C VAL A 15 -26.68 -12.37 -0.08
N SER A 16 -26.86 -12.22 1.24
CA SER A 16 -28.17 -12.16 1.88
C SER A 16 -28.54 -10.72 2.20
N ASP A 17 -29.75 -10.31 1.80
CA ASP A 17 -30.35 -9.01 2.16
C ASP A 17 -30.84 -8.95 3.62
N GLN A 18 -30.84 -10.07 4.34
CA GLN A 18 -31.17 -10.07 5.75
C GLN A 18 -30.03 -9.48 6.56
N LEU A 19 -30.26 -8.27 7.09
CA LEU A 19 -29.48 -7.72 8.20
C LEU A 19 -29.66 -8.67 9.39
N ALA A 20 -28.84 -9.73 9.42
CA ALA A 20 -28.66 -10.50 10.63
C ALA A 20 -28.19 -9.54 11.73
N SER A 21 -28.72 -9.66 12.92
CA SER A 21 -28.22 -9.03 14.14
C SER A 21 -26.68 -9.17 14.15
N PRO A 22 -25.92 -8.23 14.77
CA PRO A 22 -24.47 -8.32 14.79
C PRO A 22 -24.10 -9.70 15.31
N LEU A 23 -23.74 -10.60 14.39
CA LEU A 23 -23.31 -11.95 14.72
C LEU A 23 -22.02 -11.81 15.54
N PRO A 24 -21.88 -12.52 16.66
CA PRO A 24 -20.58 -12.66 17.29
C PRO A 24 -19.61 -13.18 16.22
N PHE A 25 -18.40 -12.68 16.23
CA PHE A 25 -17.31 -12.92 15.24
C PHE A 25 -17.04 -14.41 14.93
N GLU A 26 -17.67 -15.34 15.63
CA GLU A 26 -17.52 -16.79 15.53
C GLU A 26 -18.43 -17.48 14.52
N ALA A 27 -19.41 -16.80 13.96
CA ALA A 27 -20.38 -17.39 13.01
C ALA A 27 -20.06 -17.01 11.55
N VAL A 28 -18.84 -17.29 11.11
CA VAL A 28 -18.51 -17.17 9.68
C VAL A 28 -19.00 -18.45 8.98
N GLU A 29 -20.02 -18.32 8.14
CA GLU A 29 -20.57 -19.38 7.30
C GLU A 29 -19.60 -19.75 6.17
N GLY A 30 -18.46 -20.34 6.48
CA GLY A 30 -17.56 -20.97 5.50
C GLY A 30 -17.68 -22.47 5.60
N THR A 31 -17.70 -23.16 4.46
CA THR A 31 -17.73 -24.63 4.44
C THR A 31 -16.37 -25.23 4.77
N THR A 32 -15.30 -24.50 4.54
CA THR A 32 -13.92 -24.91 4.83
C THR A 32 -13.20 -23.88 5.71
N GLU A 33 -12.16 -24.31 6.43
CA GLU A 33 -11.34 -23.40 7.25
C GLU A 33 -10.68 -22.29 6.40
N LEU A 34 -10.34 -22.59 5.15
CA LEU A 34 -9.83 -21.59 4.20
C LEU A 34 -10.87 -20.51 3.89
N GLU A 35 -12.11 -20.92 3.60
CA GLU A 35 -13.21 -19.97 3.33
C GLU A 35 -13.52 -19.10 4.56
N LYS A 36 -13.51 -19.67 5.75
CA LYS A 36 -13.68 -18.91 7.01
C LYS A 36 -12.57 -17.85 7.18
N THR A 37 -11.31 -18.21 6.91
CA THR A 37 -10.20 -17.24 7.00
C THR A 37 -10.28 -16.15 5.95
N VAL A 38 -10.74 -16.45 4.73
CA VAL A 38 -11.02 -15.45 3.69
C VAL A 38 -12.14 -14.51 4.15
N LEU A 39 -13.27 -15.04 4.61
CA LEU A 39 -14.40 -14.23 5.05
C LEU A 39 -14.02 -13.31 6.23
N SER A 40 -13.23 -13.79 7.17
CA SER A 40 -12.74 -12.98 8.29
C SER A 40 -11.80 -11.84 7.87
N ALA A 41 -11.14 -11.97 6.72
CA ALA A 41 -10.25 -10.95 6.17
C ALA A 41 -10.95 -9.93 5.24
N LEU A 42 -12.20 -10.18 4.83
CA LEU A 42 -12.95 -9.26 3.94
C LEU A 42 -12.99 -7.81 4.44
N PRO A 43 -13.18 -7.53 5.74
CA PRO A 43 -13.18 -6.15 6.22
C PRO A 43 -11.87 -5.39 6.00
N LEU A 44 -10.75 -6.11 5.78
CA LEU A 44 -9.44 -5.51 5.52
C LEU A 44 -9.26 -5.11 4.05
N ALA A 45 -10.10 -5.62 3.14
CA ALA A 45 -10.00 -5.34 1.71
C ALA A 45 -10.53 -3.93 1.38
N GLY A 46 -9.67 -2.91 1.47
CA GLY A 46 -10.02 -1.51 1.24
C GLY A 46 -10.15 -1.10 -0.24
N THR A 47 -9.81 -1.99 -1.19
CA THR A 47 -9.88 -1.73 -2.63
C THR A 47 -10.49 -2.91 -3.38
N GLU A 48 -10.98 -2.66 -4.60
CA GLU A 48 -11.51 -3.72 -5.47
C GLU A 48 -10.44 -4.78 -5.77
N LEU A 49 -9.19 -4.38 -6.01
CA LEU A 49 -8.08 -5.31 -6.25
C LEU A 49 -7.81 -6.20 -5.02
N ALA A 50 -7.78 -5.62 -3.81
CA ALA A 50 -7.61 -6.37 -2.57
C ALA A 50 -8.70 -7.43 -2.40
N LEU A 51 -9.96 -7.02 -2.61
CA LEU A 51 -11.11 -7.91 -2.55
C LEU A 51 -11.01 -9.04 -3.56
N GLN A 52 -10.72 -8.71 -4.84
CA GLN A 52 -10.58 -9.71 -5.89
C GLN A 52 -9.50 -10.72 -5.56
N ARG A 53 -8.30 -10.27 -5.14
CA ARG A 53 -7.19 -11.15 -4.78
C ARG A 53 -7.51 -12.07 -3.59
N LEU A 54 -8.23 -11.54 -2.60
CA LEU A 54 -8.65 -12.32 -1.44
C LEU A 54 -9.68 -13.39 -1.83
N LEU A 55 -10.69 -13.05 -2.65
CA LEU A 55 -11.72 -13.98 -3.11
C LEU A 55 -11.19 -15.06 -4.06
N GLU A 56 -10.09 -14.82 -4.76
CA GLU A 56 -9.40 -15.83 -5.58
C GLU A 56 -8.74 -16.93 -4.74
N GLN A 57 -8.43 -16.69 -3.46
CA GLN A 57 -7.59 -17.59 -2.65
C GLN A 57 -8.17 -18.99 -2.45
N PRO A 58 -9.47 -19.22 -2.23
CA PRO A 58 -10.00 -20.58 -2.09
C PRO A 58 -9.67 -21.47 -3.29
N THR A 59 -9.83 -20.93 -4.49
CA THR A 59 -9.51 -21.65 -5.74
C THR A 59 -8.01 -21.80 -5.95
N SER A 60 -7.23 -20.75 -5.70
CA SER A 60 -5.79 -20.75 -5.89
C SER A 60 -5.08 -21.75 -4.96
N TRP A 61 -5.47 -21.81 -3.69
CA TRP A 61 -4.92 -22.79 -2.74
C TRP A 61 -5.33 -24.22 -3.08
N LYS A 62 -6.57 -24.47 -3.49
CA LYS A 62 -7.03 -25.79 -3.95
C LYS A 62 -6.21 -26.29 -5.14
N SER A 63 -5.75 -25.43 -6.03
CA SER A 63 -4.95 -25.80 -7.20
C SER A 63 -3.55 -26.36 -6.85
N LEU A 64 -3.04 -26.09 -5.65
CA LEU A 64 -1.73 -26.58 -5.20
C LEU A 64 -1.68 -28.09 -4.89
N HIS A 65 -2.83 -28.76 -4.77
CA HIS A 65 -2.88 -30.19 -4.41
C HIS A 65 -2.14 -31.09 -5.41
N ASN A 66 -1.99 -30.67 -6.66
CA ASN A 66 -1.39 -31.46 -7.73
C ASN A 66 0.00 -30.98 -8.15
N ILE A 67 0.60 -30.05 -7.43
CA ILE A 67 1.93 -29.49 -7.74
C ILE A 67 2.79 -29.42 -6.48
N THR A 68 4.10 -29.38 -6.65
CA THR A 68 5.03 -29.10 -5.55
C THR A 68 5.39 -27.61 -5.64
N PRO A 69 4.77 -26.75 -4.81
CA PRO A 69 5.02 -25.32 -4.89
C PRO A 69 6.39 -24.97 -4.27
N ASP A 70 6.99 -23.89 -4.77
CA ASP A 70 8.13 -23.26 -4.08
C ASP A 70 7.61 -22.45 -2.88
N LEU A 71 7.58 -23.11 -1.71
CA LEU A 71 7.08 -22.52 -0.46
C LEU A 71 7.87 -21.28 -0.05
N ARG A 72 9.16 -21.21 -0.40
CA ARG A 72 9.99 -20.05 -0.09
C ARG A 72 9.59 -18.86 -0.94
N ALA A 73 9.43 -19.04 -2.26
CA ALA A 73 8.95 -18.01 -3.16
C ALA A 73 7.55 -17.53 -2.77
N MET A 74 6.66 -18.44 -2.31
CA MET A 74 5.34 -18.06 -1.79
C MET A 74 5.45 -17.23 -0.52
N ALA A 75 6.32 -17.59 0.42
CA ALA A 75 6.52 -16.85 1.67
C ALA A 75 7.14 -15.46 1.45
N ASP A 76 7.87 -15.28 0.35
CA ASP A 76 8.49 -14.00 -0.04
C ASP A 76 7.57 -13.14 -0.93
N ASP A 77 6.36 -13.61 -1.24
CA ASP A 77 5.33 -12.84 -1.96
C ASP A 77 4.44 -12.09 -0.96
N TRP A 78 4.66 -10.79 -0.84
CA TRP A 78 3.96 -9.90 0.08
C TRP A 78 2.73 -9.21 -0.52
N GLU A 79 2.35 -9.52 -1.77
CA GLU A 79 1.29 -8.78 -2.47
C GLU A 79 -0.02 -8.72 -1.68
N LEU A 80 -0.59 -9.88 -1.30
CA LEU A 80 -1.89 -9.91 -0.63
C LEU A 80 -1.81 -9.32 0.79
N TRP A 81 -0.67 -9.47 1.47
CA TRP A 81 -0.45 -8.79 2.75
C TRP A 81 -0.58 -7.28 2.62
N TRP A 82 0.13 -6.66 1.66
CA TRP A 82 0.09 -5.21 1.45
C TRP A 82 -1.26 -4.71 0.95
N LEU A 83 -2.00 -5.51 0.17
CA LEU A 83 -3.36 -5.17 -0.26
C LEU A 83 -4.36 -5.12 0.89
N LEU A 84 -4.14 -5.93 1.95
CA LEU A 84 -5.01 -5.99 3.14
C LEU A 84 -4.50 -5.13 4.31
N HIS A 85 -3.23 -4.78 4.32
CA HIS A 85 -2.58 -3.95 5.34
C HIS A 85 -1.91 -2.76 4.65
N PRO A 86 -2.66 -1.66 4.43
CA PRO A 86 -2.18 -0.51 3.68
C PRO A 86 -0.86 0.04 4.22
N PRO A 87 0.20 0.12 3.38
CA PRO A 87 1.49 0.62 3.81
C PRO A 87 1.49 2.13 4.03
N HIS A 88 2.41 2.60 4.86
CA HIS A 88 2.70 4.01 5.07
C HIS A 88 3.73 4.50 4.06
N VAL A 89 3.35 5.49 3.25
CA VAL A 89 4.22 6.12 2.25
C VAL A 89 4.44 7.58 2.64
N ALA A 90 5.67 7.93 2.95
CA ALA A 90 6.02 9.29 3.36
C ALA A 90 6.74 10.06 2.23
N ILE A 91 6.48 11.37 2.14
CA ILE A 91 7.12 12.24 1.16
C ILE A 91 8.11 13.16 1.86
N ALA A 92 9.39 13.05 1.50
CA ALA A 92 10.47 13.89 1.99
C ALA A 92 11.03 14.79 0.87
N GLY A 93 11.55 15.96 1.21
CA GLY A 93 12.16 16.89 0.25
C GLY A 93 12.33 18.27 0.84
N ILE A 94 13.12 19.11 0.19
CA ILE A 94 13.33 20.50 0.61
C ILE A 94 12.03 21.31 0.55
N ALA A 95 12.05 22.49 1.15
CA ALA A 95 10.90 23.41 1.07
C ALA A 95 10.59 23.80 -0.38
N ASN A 96 9.31 23.96 -0.70
CA ASN A 96 8.82 24.40 -2.01
C ASN A 96 9.21 23.51 -3.22
N VAL A 97 9.71 22.28 -2.99
CA VAL A 97 10.01 21.32 -4.06
C VAL A 97 8.74 20.79 -4.74
N GLY A 98 7.57 20.95 -4.11
CA GLY A 98 6.27 20.53 -4.65
C GLY A 98 5.73 19.22 -4.02
N LYS A 99 6.11 18.90 -2.76
CA LYS A 99 5.62 17.71 -2.04
C LYS A 99 4.10 17.63 -1.98
N SER A 100 3.45 18.67 -1.44
CA SER A 100 1.98 18.71 -1.31
C SER A 100 1.28 18.72 -2.67
N THR A 101 1.88 19.31 -3.71
CA THR A 101 1.34 19.23 -5.07
C THR A 101 1.44 17.79 -5.61
N LEU A 102 2.55 17.10 -5.37
CA LEU A 102 2.74 15.71 -5.73
C LEU A 102 1.75 14.81 -4.97
N ALA A 103 1.61 15.03 -3.65
CA ALA A 103 0.64 14.34 -2.81
C ALA A 103 -0.78 14.50 -3.40
N ASN A 104 -1.20 15.72 -3.68
CA ASN A 104 -2.52 16.00 -4.27
C ASN A 104 -2.73 15.31 -5.62
N GLN A 105 -1.70 15.17 -6.45
CA GLN A 105 -1.78 14.42 -7.71
C GLN A 105 -1.90 12.91 -7.49
N LEU A 106 -1.23 12.37 -6.48
CA LEU A 106 -1.35 10.95 -6.11
C LEU A 106 -2.73 10.64 -5.52
N PHE A 107 -3.32 11.55 -4.72
CA PHE A 107 -4.68 11.44 -4.17
C PHE A 107 -5.78 11.74 -5.20
N GLY A 108 -5.49 12.60 -6.18
CA GLY A 108 -6.49 13.33 -6.97
C GLY A 108 -7.33 12.49 -7.92
N GLN A 109 -7.07 11.21 -8.07
CA GLN A 109 -7.84 10.38 -9.02
C GLN A 109 -8.84 9.42 -8.40
N GLN A 110 -8.65 9.00 -7.16
CA GLN A 110 -9.66 8.18 -6.44
C GLN A 110 -9.45 8.31 -4.93
N ARG A 111 -10.37 8.99 -4.24
CA ARG A 111 -10.50 8.84 -2.79
C ARG A 111 -11.01 7.42 -2.55
N SER A 112 -10.24 6.58 -1.84
CA SER A 112 -10.74 5.27 -1.46
C SER A 112 -11.99 5.44 -0.61
N ILE A 113 -12.97 4.55 -0.83
CA ILE A 113 -14.20 4.47 -0.06
C ILE A 113 -13.83 3.82 1.29
N THR A 114 -13.10 4.54 2.12
CA THR A 114 -12.99 4.12 3.52
C THR A 114 -14.07 4.83 4.29
N ALA A 115 -15.20 4.14 4.46
CA ALA A 115 -16.07 4.40 5.58
C ALA A 115 -15.23 4.27 6.87
N ASP A 116 -15.53 5.10 7.87
CA ASP A 116 -14.98 5.00 9.23
C ASP A 116 -15.06 3.55 9.70
N LEU A 117 -14.01 2.77 9.53
CA LEU A 117 -13.91 1.43 10.06
C LEU A 117 -13.64 1.55 11.57
N PRO A 118 -14.54 1.02 12.45
CA PRO A 118 -14.29 1.01 13.88
C PRO A 118 -13.06 0.16 14.17
N GLY A 119 -12.01 0.74 14.73
CA GLY A 119 -10.80 0.02 15.16
C GLY A 119 -9.50 0.53 14.57
N THR A 120 -9.51 1.49 13.65
CA THR A 120 -8.29 2.20 13.26
C THR A 120 -7.97 3.23 14.33
N THR A 121 -6.89 3.00 15.06
CA THR A 121 -6.37 3.93 16.09
C THR A 121 -6.16 5.31 15.46
N ARG A 122 -6.74 6.34 16.11
CA ARG A 122 -6.80 7.76 15.69
C ARG A 122 -5.45 8.50 15.67
N ASP A 123 -4.32 7.81 15.67
CA ASP A 123 -3.01 8.42 15.87
C ASP A 123 -2.28 8.84 14.58
N TRP A 124 -2.87 8.61 13.40
CA TRP A 124 -2.26 8.96 12.12
C TRP A 124 -3.13 9.96 11.36
N VAL A 125 -2.64 11.18 11.21
CA VAL A 125 -3.25 12.22 10.38
C VAL A 125 -2.72 12.05 8.95
N GLY A 126 -3.26 11.09 8.21
CA GLY A 126 -2.95 10.87 6.80
C GLY A 126 -4.20 10.48 6.02
N ASP A 127 -4.32 10.98 4.81
CA ASP A 127 -5.39 10.55 3.91
C ASP A 127 -5.00 9.20 3.27
N ILE A 128 -6.00 8.35 3.01
CA ILE A 128 -5.79 7.09 2.29
C ILE A 128 -5.92 7.37 0.80
N ALA A 129 -4.87 7.03 0.03
CA ALA A 129 -4.85 7.09 -1.41
C ALA A 129 -5.00 5.68 -2.01
N ASP A 130 -5.72 5.57 -3.12
CA ASP A 130 -5.70 4.39 -3.97
C ASP A 130 -4.64 4.57 -5.07
N ILE A 131 -3.59 3.76 -5.00
CA ILE A 131 -2.51 3.74 -5.97
C ILE A 131 -2.63 2.48 -6.83
N ASP A 132 -3.41 2.57 -7.92
CA ASP A 132 -3.64 1.47 -8.87
C ASP A 132 -4.13 0.18 -8.19
N GLY A 133 -5.04 0.32 -7.22
CA GLY A 133 -5.61 -0.78 -6.44
C GLY A 133 -4.90 -1.09 -5.12
N LEU A 134 -3.77 -0.45 -4.81
CA LEU A 134 -3.13 -0.48 -3.50
C LEU A 134 -3.59 0.71 -2.68
N ALA A 135 -4.31 0.48 -1.57
CA ALA A 135 -4.54 1.51 -0.58
C ALA A 135 -3.24 1.85 0.14
N VAL A 136 -2.90 3.13 0.29
CA VAL A 136 -1.71 3.58 1.03
C VAL A 136 -2.08 4.70 2.00
N HIS A 137 -1.47 4.72 3.18
CA HIS A 137 -1.48 5.87 4.07
C HIS A 137 -0.40 6.84 3.59
N LEU A 138 -0.80 7.95 2.96
CA LEU A 138 0.16 8.94 2.46
C LEU A 138 0.40 10.00 3.52
N ILE A 139 1.67 10.22 3.86
CA ILE A 139 2.11 11.17 4.86
C ILE A 139 2.85 12.30 4.12
N ASP A 140 2.20 13.48 4.04
CA ASP A 140 2.87 14.68 3.53
C ASP A 140 3.59 15.36 4.70
N THR A 141 4.92 15.27 4.71
CA THR A 141 5.71 15.89 5.76
C THR A 141 5.95 17.37 5.48
N PRO A 142 5.90 18.27 6.52
CA PRO A 142 6.39 19.63 6.39
C PRO A 142 7.81 19.61 5.84
N GLY A 143 8.16 20.60 5.01
CA GLY A 143 9.52 20.68 4.45
C GLY A 143 10.54 20.73 5.58
N ILE A 144 11.53 19.83 5.56
CA ILE A 144 12.61 19.81 6.53
C ILE A 144 13.38 21.13 6.39
N ARG A 145 13.32 21.97 7.41
CA ARG A 145 14.09 23.20 7.54
C ARG A 145 14.77 23.18 8.90
N ASP A 146 15.95 23.78 8.97
CA ASP A 146 16.48 24.18 10.26
C ASP A 146 15.71 25.44 10.71
N THR A 147 15.10 25.42 11.86
CA THR A 147 14.30 26.51 12.39
C THR A 147 14.60 26.73 13.88
N ASP A 148 14.61 28.00 14.27
CA ASP A 148 14.72 28.42 15.68
C ASP A 148 13.35 28.53 16.36
N ASP A 149 12.25 28.31 15.62
CA ASP A 149 10.88 28.32 16.17
C ASP A 149 10.57 26.97 16.84
N ALA A 150 10.21 27.01 18.11
CA ALA A 150 9.95 25.81 18.91
C ALA A 150 8.75 24.98 18.38
N ILE A 151 7.72 25.62 17.82
CA ILE A 151 6.54 24.97 17.26
C ILE A 151 6.91 24.27 15.95
N GLU A 152 7.72 24.93 15.11
CA GLU A 152 8.20 24.36 13.86
C GLU A 152 9.18 23.21 14.12
N ALA A 153 10.04 23.32 15.15
CA ALA A 153 10.97 22.27 15.57
C ALA A 153 10.23 21.02 16.06
N GLU A 154 9.13 21.17 16.78
CA GLU A 154 8.28 20.05 17.20
C GLU A 154 7.59 19.37 16.02
N ALA A 155 7.07 20.13 15.06
CA ALA A 155 6.49 19.60 13.83
C ALA A 155 7.53 18.83 12.98
N ILE A 156 8.77 19.32 12.90
CA ILE A 156 9.89 18.64 12.22
C ILE A 156 10.26 17.35 12.96
N ALA A 157 10.27 17.35 14.28
CA ALA A 157 10.55 16.15 15.09
C ALA A 157 9.47 15.06 14.89
N GLN A 158 8.19 15.45 14.89
CA GLN A 158 7.08 14.54 14.60
C GLN A 158 7.16 13.98 13.17
N ALA A 159 7.46 14.82 12.19
CA ALA A 159 7.67 14.39 10.80
C ALA A 159 8.84 13.41 10.67
N ALA A 160 9.92 13.58 11.45
CA ALA A 160 11.05 12.67 11.46
C ALA A 160 10.65 11.27 11.97
N VAL A 161 9.84 11.20 13.04
CA VAL A 161 9.32 9.93 13.56
C VAL A 161 8.44 9.23 12.52
N GLN A 162 7.57 9.97 11.84
CA GLN A 162 6.71 9.42 10.79
C GLN A 162 7.52 8.88 9.60
N LEU A 163 8.61 9.58 9.23
CA LEU A 163 9.52 9.13 8.17
C LEU A 163 10.27 7.84 8.56
N GLU A 164 10.63 7.69 9.84
CA GLU A 164 11.31 6.47 10.33
C GLU A 164 10.37 5.25 10.37
N GLN A 165 9.07 5.47 10.48
CA GLN A 165 8.05 4.41 10.52
C GLN A 165 7.43 4.11 9.15
N ALA A 166 7.78 4.88 8.12
CA ALA A 166 7.25 4.68 6.78
C ALA A 166 7.80 3.41 6.11
N ASP A 167 6.91 2.64 5.48
CA ASP A 167 7.26 1.45 4.69
C ASP A 167 7.97 1.83 3.38
N LEU A 168 7.69 3.04 2.86
CA LEU A 168 8.36 3.61 1.70
C LEU A 168 8.49 5.13 1.86
N ILE A 169 9.69 5.63 1.55
CA ILE A 169 9.95 7.07 1.49
C ILE A 169 10.08 7.49 0.01
N LEU A 170 9.35 8.53 -0.37
CA LEU A 170 9.48 9.22 -1.64
C LEU A 170 10.34 10.46 -1.41
N VAL A 171 11.58 10.47 -1.90
CA VAL A 171 12.43 11.67 -1.85
C VAL A 171 12.20 12.52 -3.09
N VAL A 172 11.62 13.69 -2.91
CA VAL A 172 11.35 14.65 -3.99
C VAL A 172 12.49 15.66 -4.07
N LEU A 173 13.18 15.65 -5.21
CA LEU A 173 14.26 16.55 -5.57
C LEU A 173 13.75 17.63 -6.51
N ASP A 174 14.24 18.84 -6.36
CA ASP A 174 13.95 19.96 -7.25
C ASP A 174 14.96 20.00 -8.41
N ALA A 175 14.49 19.85 -9.64
CA ALA A 175 15.34 19.87 -10.81
C ALA A 175 16.02 21.23 -11.05
N THR A 176 15.53 22.32 -10.42
CA THR A 176 16.07 23.68 -10.55
C THR A 176 17.12 24.03 -9.49
N VAL A 177 17.33 23.13 -8.51
CA VAL A 177 18.27 23.33 -7.41
C VAL A 177 19.47 22.38 -7.59
N PRO A 178 20.72 22.85 -7.39
CA PRO A 178 21.89 22.00 -7.50
C PRO A 178 21.79 20.75 -6.61
N ILE A 179 22.25 19.60 -7.12
CA ILE A 179 22.15 18.33 -6.38
C ILE A 179 22.91 18.40 -5.05
N GLY A 180 24.02 19.12 -4.97
CA GLY A 180 24.81 19.28 -3.75
C GLY A 180 24.02 19.83 -2.55
N GLU A 181 23.03 20.70 -2.81
CA GLU A 181 22.15 21.25 -1.77
C GLU A 181 21.11 20.23 -1.28
N GLN A 182 20.84 19.19 -2.05
CA GLN A 182 19.84 18.16 -1.78
C GLN A 182 20.46 16.79 -1.46
N GLU A 183 21.79 16.66 -1.56
CA GLU A 183 22.49 15.39 -1.39
C GLU A 183 22.33 14.80 0.02
N HIS A 184 22.15 15.64 1.03
CA HIS A 184 21.89 15.20 2.40
C HIS A 184 20.62 14.33 2.51
N LEU A 185 19.58 14.60 1.70
CA LEU A 185 18.36 13.77 1.63
C LEU A 185 18.67 12.38 1.08
N LEU A 186 19.50 12.30 0.04
CA LEU A 186 19.87 11.02 -0.57
C LEU A 186 20.75 10.18 0.36
N ARG A 187 21.61 10.83 1.15
CA ARG A 187 22.41 10.15 2.17
C ARG A 187 21.56 9.66 3.35
N ARG A 188 20.57 10.46 3.76
CA ARG A 188 19.67 10.12 4.87
C ARG A 188 18.70 8.98 4.50
N TYR A 189 18.21 8.95 3.24
CA TYR A 189 17.24 7.99 2.75
C TYR A 189 17.77 7.22 1.52
N PRO A 190 18.80 6.36 1.69
CA PRO A 190 19.47 5.72 0.55
C PRO A 190 18.55 4.78 -0.25
N ASN A 191 17.54 4.18 0.41
CA ASN A 191 16.59 3.25 -0.19
C ASN A 191 15.30 3.92 -0.68
N ALA A 192 15.20 5.25 -0.59
CA ALA A 192 14.01 5.97 -1.01
C ALA A 192 13.80 5.93 -2.52
N LEU A 193 12.55 5.96 -2.93
CA LEU A 193 12.17 6.18 -4.32
C LEU A 193 12.44 7.66 -4.68
N ARG A 194 13.33 7.88 -5.64
CA ARG A 194 13.74 9.23 -6.04
C ARG A 194 12.82 9.79 -7.10
N ILE A 195 12.28 10.98 -6.84
CA ILE A 195 11.41 11.71 -7.73
C ILE A 195 12.07 13.06 -8.01
N VAL A 196 12.18 13.43 -9.29
CA VAL A 196 12.77 14.70 -9.71
C VAL A 196 11.65 15.57 -10.26
N ASN A 197 11.17 16.50 -9.43
CA ASN A 197 10.08 17.41 -9.79
C ASN A 197 10.58 18.68 -10.50
N LYS A 198 9.68 19.42 -11.12
CA LYS A 198 9.95 20.62 -11.94
C LYS A 198 10.86 20.33 -13.13
N SER A 199 10.75 19.10 -13.69
CA SER A 199 11.61 18.62 -14.77
C SER A 199 11.46 19.39 -16.09
N ASP A 200 10.44 20.24 -16.21
CA ASP A 200 10.24 21.20 -17.31
C ASP A 200 11.21 22.40 -17.27
N ARG A 201 11.81 22.64 -16.11
CA ARG A 201 12.67 23.82 -15.85
C ARG A 201 14.14 23.47 -15.69
N SER A 202 14.50 22.20 -15.93
CA SER A 202 15.82 21.68 -15.60
C SER A 202 16.90 22.07 -16.61
N PRO A 203 18.07 22.54 -16.18
CA PRO A 203 19.30 22.45 -16.95
C PRO A 203 19.71 20.97 -17.15
N MET A 204 20.63 20.69 -18.10
CA MET A 204 20.93 19.33 -18.60
C MET A 204 21.41 18.30 -17.57
N ASP A 205 21.84 18.70 -16.36
CA ASP A 205 22.42 17.82 -15.34
C ASP A 205 21.43 17.57 -14.19
N VAL A 206 20.52 16.59 -14.39
CA VAL A 206 19.47 16.27 -13.43
C VAL A 206 19.79 14.98 -12.69
N PRO A 207 19.54 14.90 -11.37
CA PRO A 207 19.68 13.67 -10.60
C PRO A 207 18.94 12.49 -11.21
N GLN A 208 19.44 11.27 -10.99
CA GLN A 208 18.69 10.06 -11.37
C GLN A 208 17.42 9.93 -10.53
N GLY A 209 16.28 9.73 -11.17
CA GLY A 209 14.99 9.55 -10.53
C GLY A 209 13.84 9.59 -11.52
N ILE A 210 12.62 9.41 -11.03
CA ILE A 210 11.40 9.53 -11.83
C ILE A 210 11.13 11.02 -12.04
N ARG A 211 11.14 11.45 -13.30
CA ARG A 211 10.88 12.85 -13.65
C ARG A 211 9.39 13.16 -13.57
N THR A 212 9.06 14.28 -12.90
CA THR A 212 7.69 14.75 -12.75
C THR A 212 7.57 16.25 -12.98
N ILE A 213 6.36 16.67 -13.37
CA ILE A 213 5.88 18.04 -13.29
C ILE A 213 4.58 17.96 -12.49
N ALA A 214 4.67 18.09 -11.17
CA ALA A 214 3.53 17.87 -10.27
C ALA A 214 2.36 18.80 -10.57
N THR A 215 2.58 20.01 -11.11
CA THR A 215 1.52 20.95 -11.47
C THR A 215 0.66 20.49 -12.65
N THR A 216 1.20 19.69 -13.56
CA THR A 216 0.49 19.17 -14.74
C THR A 216 0.12 17.69 -14.62
N GLY A 217 0.64 17.00 -13.59
CA GLY A 217 0.48 15.55 -13.43
C GLY A 217 1.43 14.70 -14.29
N MET A 218 2.32 15.33 -15.09
CA MET A 218 3.27 14.58 -15.89
C MET A 218 4.19 13.73 -14.99
N GLY A 219 4.35 12.45 -15.35
CA GLY A 219 5.21 11.49 -14.62
C GLY A 219 4.56 10.85 -13.39
N ILE A 220 3.36 11.28 -12.97
CA ILE A 220 2.64 10.72 -11.81
C ILE A 220 2.35 9.23 -11.98
N ASP A 221 1.92 8.80 -13.17
CA ASP A 221 1.71 7.37 -13.47
C ASP A 221 2.99 6.53 -13.27
N SER A 222 4.15 7.11 -13.58
CA SER A 222 5.43 6.43 -13.34
C SER A 222 5.75 6.29 -11.85
N VAL A 223 5.36 7.28 -11.04
CA VAL A 223 5.47 7.22 -9.57
C VAL A 223 4.53 6.15 -9.02
N ARG A 224 3.25 6.14 -9.44
CA ARG A 224 2.25 5.13 -9.04
C ARG A 224 2.76 3.72 -9.34
N LYS A 225 3.20 3.47 -10.58
CA LYS A 225 3.79 2.18 -10.99
C LYS A 225 5.03 1.80 -10.20
N ALA A 226 5.85 2.77 -9.78
CA ALA A 226 7.04 2.50 -8.98
C ALA A 226 6.67 2.14 -7.54
N ILE A 227 5.66 2.78 -6.94
CA ILE A 227 5.09 2.42 -5.64
C ILE A 227 4.53 1.00 -5.71
N CYS A 228 3.67 0.68 -6.68
CA CYS A 228 3.12 -0.66 -6.86
C CYS A 228 4.22 -1.73 -7.01
N ARG A 229 5.28 -1.44 -7.78
CA ARG A 229 6.42 -2.36 -7.93
C ARG A 229 7.19 -2.56 -6.63
N HIS A 230 7.35 -1.52 -5.82
CA HIS A 230 8.02 -1.62 -4.52
C HIS A 230 7.28 -2.60 -3.59
N PHE A 231 5.96 -2.53 -3.56
CA PHE A 231 5.11 -3.44 -2.77
C PHE A 231 4.72 -4.72 -3.51
N HIS A 232 5.33 -4.99 -4.67
CA HIS A 232 5.10 -6.18 -5.48
C HIS A 232 3.67 -6.33 -6.03
N ILE A 233 2.90 -5.25 -6.07
CA ILE A 233 1.52 -5.24 -6.57
C ILE A 233 1.48 -5.45 -8.09
N GLY A 234 0.51 -6.23 -8.56
CA GLY A 234 0.31 -6.49 -9.99
C GLY A 234 1.04 -7.72 -10.50
N ARG A 235 1.58 -8.56 -9.60
CA ARG A 235 2.06 -9.90 -9.93
C ARG A 235 0.87 -10.81 -10.26
N ARG A 236 1.11 -11.97 -10.80
CA ARG A 236 0.16 -12.86 -11.47
C ARG A 236 -1.16 -13.09 -10.71
N PRO A 237 -2.33 -12.88 -11.34
CA PRO A 237 -3.61 -13.27 -10.76
C PRO A 237 -3.71 -14.81 -10.65
N GLY A 238 -4.51 -15.29 -9.69
CA GLY A 238 -4.80 -16.72 -9.54
C GLY A 238 -3.72 -17.54 -8.84
N GLU A 239 -2.66 -16.94 -8.34
CA GLU A 239 -1.66 -17.61 -7.51
C GLU A 239 -2.10 -17.65 -6.05
N ALA A 240 -1.80 -18.77 -5.36
CA ALA A 240 -2.02 -18.89 -3.92
C ALA A 240 -1.07 -17.96 -3.16
N LYS A 241 -1.64 -17.11 -2.30
CA LYS A 241 -0.91 -16.10 -1.52
C LYS A 241 -1.28 -16.22 -0.04
N TRP A 242 -0.36 -15.89 0.83
CA TRP A 242 -0.61 -15.75 2.26
C TRP A 242 -1.08 -14.33 2.59
N TRP A 243 -1.87 -14.19 3.65
CA TRP A 243 -2.37 -12.89 4.15
C TRP A 243 -2.35 -12.77 5.67
N THR A 244 -1.84 -13.80 6.37
CA THR A 244 -1.57 -13.74 7.80
C THR A 244 -0.12 -14.12 8.08
N MET A 245 0.47 -13.52 9.13
CA MET A 245 1.85 -13.83 9.51
C MET A 245 2.02 -15.30 9.95
N GLU A 246 0.95 -15.93 10.41
CA GLU A 246 0.97 -17.34 10.77
C GLU A 246 1.09 -18.24 9.53
N GLN A 247 0.32 -17.98 8.47
CA GLN A 247 0.45 -18.67 7.19
C GLN A 247 1.88 -18.55 6.65
N ARG A 248 2.45 -17.34 6.69
CA ARG A 248 3.83 -17.10 6.24
C ARG A 248 4.85 -17.90 7.06
N LYS A 249 4.71 -17.96 8.39
CA LYS A 249 5.60 -18.77 9.25
C LYS A 249 5.55 -20.25 8.90
N ILE A 250 4.36 -20.78 8.62
CA ILE A 250 4.16 -22.18 8.22
C ILE A 250 4.88 -22.46 6.89
N LEU A 251 4.74 -21.57 5.89
CA LEU A 251 5.43 -21.68 4.60
C LEU A 251 6.96 -21.65 4.78
N LEU A 252 7.49 -20.77 5.63
CA LEU A 252 8.92 -20.69 5.94
C LEU A 252 9.42 -21.93 6.68
N GLY A 253 8.55 -22.61 7.43
CA GLY A 253 8.82 -23.92 8.06
C GLY A 253 8.82 -25.10 7.09
N GLY A 254 8.58 -24.86 5.80
CA GLY A 254 8.55 -25.91 4.78
C GLY A 254 7.23 -26.69 4.74
N LEU A 255 6.16 -26.14 5.30
CA LEU A 255 4.85 -26.78 5.38
C LEU A 255 3.80 -25.93 4.62
N LEU A 256 2.78 -26.58 4.09
CA LEU A 256 1.58 -25.92 3.64
C LEU A 256 0.64 -25.67 4.82
N PRO A 257 -0.07 -24.53 4.88
CA PRO A 257 -1.07 -24.26 5.90
C PRO A 257 -2.14 -25.37 5.98
N VAL A 258 -2.54 -25.73 7.19
CA VAL A 258 -3.38 -26.92 7.49
C VAL A 258 -4.77 -26.88 6.86
N PHE A 259 -5.27 -25.72 6.46
CA PHE A 259 -6.56 -25.61 5.76
C PHE A 259 -6.60 -26.30 4.38
N LEU A 260 -5.48 -26.89 3.94
CA LEU A 260 -5.42 -27.75 2.74
C LEU A 260 -5.62 -29.23 3.03
N GLY A 261 -5.68 -29.63 4.32
CA GLY A 261 -5.84 -31.00 4.77
C GLY A 261 -7.27 -31.29 5.21
N GLY A 262 -8.20 -31.37 4.26
CA GLY A 262 -9.58 -31.76 4.52
C GLY A 262 -10.11 -32.58 3.34
#